data_7faa9785815443e57642cfdbdcc6fe96
#
_entry.id   7faa9785815443e57642cfdbdcc6fe96
#
_cell.length_a   1.000
_cell.length_b   1.000
_cell.length_c   1.000
_cell.angle_alpha   90.00
_cell.angle_beta   90.00
_cell.angle_gamma   90.00
#
_symmetry.space_group_name_H-M   'P 1'
#
loop_
_entity.id
_entity.type
_entity.pdbx_description
1 polymer ?
#
loop_
_entity_poly.entity_id
_entity_poly.type
_entity_poly.pdbx_seq_one_letter_code
_entity_poly.pdbx_strand_id
1 'polypeptide(L)'
;MENGEGTGPRLVVGAGYALYRGPLADSHTHRHAAFQVAFAPGAADPVPMVTATDGDGVRHRGAALVVAPMVRHRMEPVRELVTYFIDPHCAFADRLRAPGGPGITVAPQWRGLREEQVRPAGAQPSARVDPRLRAAMEAAGDDAVPLAGLAARVGLSPQRLRALAQEQLGLPLARWRIWRRLARAADALRAGSTPAEAALLGGFADQAHFGRRMREMTGLTPAAVLPALRPASGQARRAT
;
A
#
# COMPACT_ATOMS: atom_id res chain seq x y z
N MET A 1 17.64 -27.19 8.85
CA MET A 1 17.88 -26.11 9.83
C MET A 1 17.23 -24.86 9.26
N GLU A 2 15.98 -24.61 9.65
CA GLU A 2 15.25 -23.39 9.27
C GLU A 2 15.83 -22.24 10.10
N ASN A 3 16.41 -21.27 9.41
CA ASN A 3 16.86 -20.04 10.02
C ASN A 3 15.63 -19.32 10.62
N GLY A 4 15.59 -19.20 11.95
CA GLY A 4 14.62 -18.42 12.68
C GLY A 4 14.69 -16.95 12.27
N GLU A 5 13.94 -16.58 11.24
CA GLU A 5 13.67 -15.18 10.91
C GLU A 5 12.91 -14.54 12.08
N GLY A 6 13.40 -13.43 12.56
CA GLY A 6 12.91 -12.73 13.74
C GLY A 6 11.38 -12.61 13.80
N THR A 7 10.82 -13.03 14.92
CA THR A 7 9.38 -13.20 15.21
C THR A 7 8.60 -11.89 15.37
N GLY A 8 9.15 -10.73 15.03
CA GLY A 8 8.51 -9.42 15.16
C GLY A 8 7.81 -8.96 13.87
N PRO A 9 6.88 -7.98 13.98
CA PRO A 9 6.26 -7.38 12.81
C PRO A 9 7.32 -6.71 11.92
N ARG A 10 7.15 -6.87 10.59
CA ARG A 10 8.07 -6.34 9.57
C ARG A 10 7.31 -5.50 8.57
N LEU A 11 7.87 -4.33 8.21
CA LEU A 11 7.42 -3.52 7.10
C LEU A 11 8.58 -3.27 6.13
N VAL A 12 8.35 -3.57 4.86
CA VAL A 12 9.27 -3.28 3.75
C VAL A 12 8.59 -2.30 2.81
N VAL A 13 9.30 -1.27 2.37
CA VAL A 13 8.85 -0.38 1.30
C VAL A 13 9.81 -0.58 0.13
N GLY A 14 9.26 -0.95 -1.02
CA GLY A 14 9.98 -1.14 -2.27
C GLY A 14 9.45 -0.22 -3.37
N ALA A 15 10.05 -0.30 -4.55
CA ALA A 15 9.57 0.43 -5.71
C ALA A 15 8.20 -0.14 -6.13
N GLY A 16 7.14 0.67 -6.01
CA GLY A 16 5.78 0.31 -6.41
C GLY A 16 5.05 -0.65 -5.46
N TYR A 17 5.59 -0.94 -4.27
CA TYR A 17 4.89 -1.75 -3.26
C TYR A 17 5.35 -1.44 -1.83
N ALA A 18 4.48 -1.79 -0.87
CA ALA A 18 4.86 -1.98 0.52
C ALA A 18 4.38 -3.36 0.98
N LEU A 19 5.17 -4.02 1.82
CA LEU A 19 4.86 -5.33 2.41
C LEU A 19 4.83 -5.19 3.92
N TYR A 20 3.71 -5.54 4.54
CA TYR A 20 3.60 -5.73 5.98
C TYR A 20 3.43 -7.21 6.30
N ARG A 21 4.16 -7.69 7.29
CA ARG A 21 3.99 -9.00 7.90
C ARG A 21 3.93 -8.83 9.41
N GLY A 22 2.89 -9.32 10.04
CA GLY A 22 2.73 -9.23 11.49
C GLY A 22 1.29 -9.47 11.94
N PRO A 23 1.02 -9.36 13.25
CA PRO A 23 -0.32 -9.51 13.77
C PRO A 23 -1.22 -8.38 13.27
N LEU A 24 -2.46 -8.70 12.97
CA LEU A 24 -3.51 -7.74 12.72
C LEU A 24 -4.55 -7.85 13.85
N ALA A 25 -4.65 -6.80 14.65
CA ALA A 25 -5.83 -6.55 15.47
C ALA A 25 -7.00 -6.13 14.58
N ASP A 26 -8.15 -5.80 15.15
CA ASP A 26 -9.27 -5.27 14.37
C ASP A 26 -8.84 -3.99 13.65
N SER A 27 -8.94 -3.99 12.32
CA SER A 27 -8.66 -2.79 11.54
C SER A 27 -9.92 -1.92 11.47
N HIS A 28 -9.76 -0.60 11.69
CA HIS A 28 -10.85 0.32 11.42
C HIS A 28 -11.22 0.30 9.93
N THR A 29 -12.49 0.61 9.61
CA THR A 29 -12.91 0.78 8.21
C THR A 29 -12.07 1.88 7.54
N HIS A 30 -11.41 1.51 6.45
CA HIS A 30 -10.48 2.37 5.73
C HIS A 30 -10.57 2.14 4.21
N ARG A 31 -9.75 2.87 3.47
CA ARG A 31 -9.55 2.70 2.02
C ARG A 31 -8.18 3.24 1.63
N HIS A 32 -7.43 2.49 0.88
CA HIS A 32 -6.10 2.85 0.44
C HIS A 32 -6.04 3.13 -1.07
N ALA A 33 -5.00 3.88 -1.48
CA ALA A 33 -4.75 4.22 -2.88
C ALA A 33 -3.85 3.17 -3.57
N ALA A 34 -3.96 1.92 -3.16
CA ALA A 34 -3.17 0.80 -3.66
C ALA A 34 -4.06 -0.44 -3.79
N PHE A 35 -3.66 -1.40 -4.60
CA PHE A 35 -4.20 -2.76 -4.45
C PHE A 35 -3.66 -3.36 -3.16
N GLN A 36 -4.51 -4.06 -2.41
CA GLN A 36 -4.07 -4.87 -1.28
C GLN A 36 -4.18 -6.35 -1.66
N VAL A 37 -3.09 -7.09 -1.48
CA VAL A 37 -3.10 -8.56 -1.52
C VAL A 37 -2.87 -9.04 -0.09
N ALA A 38 -3.84 -9.73 0.50
CA ALA A 38 -3.80 -10.14 1.91
C ALA A 38 -4.01 -11.63 2.06
N PHE A 39 -3.19 -12.29 2.87
CA PHE A 39 -3.32 -13.71 3.23
C PHE A 39 -2.69 -14.01 4.60
N ALA A 40 -3.14 -15.07 5.23
CA ALA A 40 -2.49 -15.61 6.41
C ALA A 40 -1.43 -16.65 5.98
N PRO A 41 -0.17 -16.54 6.46
CA PRO A 41 0.88 -17.49 6.12
C PRO A 41 0.67 -18.85 6.83
N GLY A 42 1.40 -19.87 6.41
CA GLY A 42 1.40 -21.21 7.00
C GLY A 42 0.83 -22.27 6.05
N ALA A 43 1.24 -23.51 6.30
CA ALA A 43 0.84 -24.69 5.53
C ALA A 43 -0.14 -25.59 6.33
N ALA A 44 -0.81 -25.02 7.35
CA ALA A 44 -1.74 -25.77 8.18
C ALA A 44 -2.95 -26.30 7.40
N ASP A 45 -3.48 -27.42 7.85
CA ASP A 45 -4.76 -27.95 7.39
C ASP A 45 -5.75 -27.84 8.59
N PRO A 46 -6.88 -27.11 8.46
CA PRO A 46 -7.33 -26.40 7.25
C PRO A 46 -6.47 -25.16 6.92
N VAL A 47 -6.44 -24.83 5.63
CA VAL A 47 -5.71 -23.65 5.13
C VAL A 47 -6.15 -22.38 5.86
N PRO A 48 -5.22 -21.59 6.41
CA PRO A 48 -5.56 -20.32 7.06
C PRO A 48 -6.27 -19.37 6.11
N MET A 49 -7.37 -18.78 6.58
CA MET A 49 -8.24 -17.89 5.82
C MET A 49 -8.14 -16.47 6.37
N VAL A 50 -8.28 -15.50 5.51
CA VAL A 50 -8.47 -14.09 5.88
C VAL A 50 -9.88 -13.65 5.52
N THR A 51 -10.41 -12.71 6.28
CA THR A 51 -11.75 -12.15 6.07
C THR A 51 -11.67 -10.64 6.01
N ALA A 52 -12.34 -10.07 5.01
CA ALA A 52 -12.57 -8.63 4.89
C ALA A 52 -14.06 -8.37 4.78
N THR A 53 -14.54 -7.30 5.43
CA THR A 53 -15.92 -6.79 5.27
C THR A 53 -15.84 -5.51 4.47
N ASP A 54 -16.59 -5.41 3.37
CA ASP A 54 -16.63 -4.22 2.53
C ASP A 54 -17.52 -3.10 3.09
N GLY A 55 -17.66 -2.00 2.33
CA GLY A 55 -18.44 -0.85 2.73
C GLY A 55 -19.95 -1.10 2.84
N ASP A 56 -20.45 -2.14 2.19
CA ASP A 56 -21.85 -2.57 2.17
C ASP A 56 -22.14 -3.66 3.21
N GLY A 57 -21.13 -4.04 3.99
CA GLY A 57 -21.25 -5.05 5.04
C GLY A 57 -21.10 -6.49 4.53
N VAL A 58 -20.77 -6.70 3.27
CA VAL A 58 -20.55 -8.04 2.72
C VAL A 58 -19.21 -8.58 3.18
N ARG A 59 -19.22 -9.81 3.69
CA ARG A 59 -18.01 -10.52 4.16
C ARG A 59 -17.41 -11.36 3.03
N HIS A 60 -16.16 -11.09 2.72
CA HIS A 60 -15.34 -11.82 1.76
C HIS A 60 -14.31 -12.65 2.52
N ARG A 61 -14.35 -13.97 2.37
CA ARG A 61 -13.45 -14.90 3.07
C ARG A 61 -12.72 -15.78 2.09
N GLY A 62 -11.40 -15.89 2.21
CA GLY A 62 -10.57 -16.69 1.30
C GLY A 62 -9.17 -16.95 1.82
N ALA A 63 -8.46 -17.87 1.16
CA ALA A 63 -7.06 -18.16 1.44
C ALA A 63 -6.15 -16.97 1.09
N ALA A 64 -6.56 -16.15 0.13
CA ALA A 64 -6.04 -14.82 -0.14
C ALA A 64 -7.17 -13.92 -0.69
N LEU A 65 -7.08 -12.63 -0.41
CA LEU A 65 -7.98 -11.60 -0.91
C LEU A 65 -7.19 -10.55 -1.67
N VAL A 66 -7.79 -10.03 -2.74
CA VAL A 66 -7.35 -8.82 -3.43
C VAL A 66 -8.40 -7.74 -3.22
N VAL A 67 -8.01 -6.61 -2.66
CA VAL A 67 -8.85 -5.42 -2.49
C VAL A 67 -8.39 -4.37 -3.49
N ALA A 68 -9.30 -3.90 -4.34
CA ALA A 68 -9.01 -2.85 -5.32
C ALA A 68 -8.80 -1.48 -4.64
N PRO A 69 -8.10 -0.53 -5.30
CA PRO A 69 -7.93 0.83 -4.77
C PRO A 69 -9.25 1.48 -4.43
N MET A 70 -9.26 2.25 -3.33
CA MET A 70 -10.41 3.03 -2.83
C MET A 70 -11.63 2.22 -2.37
N VAL A 71 -11.62 0.90 -2.40
CA VAL A 71 -12.68 0.07 -1.80
C VAL A 71 -12.66 0.25 -0.29
N ARG A 72 -13.81 0.65 0.29
CA ARG A 72 -13.98 0.72 1.75
C ARG A 72 -14.06 -0.69 2.30
N HIS A 73 -13.24 -0.98 3.28
CA HIS A 73 -13.23 -2.28 3.93
C HIS A 73 -12.60 -2.23 5.31
N ARG A 74 -12.79 -3.30 6.07
CA ARG A 74 -12.04 -3.63 7.28
C ARG A 74 -11.61 -5.09 7.20
N MET A 75 -10.42 -5.38 7.72
CA MET A 75 -9.94 -6.75 7.88
C MET A 75 -10.30 -7.26 9.27
N GLU A 76 -10.73 -8.52 9.38
CA GLU A 76 -10.91 -9.16 10.68
C GLU A 76 -9.56 -9.50 11.31
N PRO A 77 -9.50 -9.60 12.66
CA PRO A 77 -8.28 -9.95 13.38
C PRO A 77 -7.70 -11.27 12.89
N VAL A 78 -6.39 -11.31 12.75
CA VAL A 78 -5.65 -12.51 12.41
C VAL A 78 -4.30 -12.51 13.12
N ARG A 79 -3.85 -13.68 13.60
CA ARG A 79 -2.61 -13.83 14.38
C ARG A 79 -1.39 -13.36 13.58
N GLU A 80 -1.35 -13.68 12.31
CA GLU A 80 -0.30 -13.25 11.40
C GLU A 80 -0.90 -12.97 10.02
N LEU A 81 -0.69 -11.75 9.54
CA LEU A 81 -1.08 -11.29 8.22
C LEU A 81 0.15 -11.00 7.40
N VAL A 82 0.14 -11.46 6.16
CA VAL A 82 1.01 -10.95 5.11
C VAL A 82 0.13 -10.09 4.19
N THR A 83 0.49 -8.83 4.04
CA THR A 83 -0.24 -7.93 3.14
C THR A 83 0.73 -7.11 2.30
N TYR A 84 0.47 -7.12 1.00
CA TYR A 84 1.14 -6.25 0.03
C TYR A 84 0.21 -5.12 -0.34
N PHE A 85 0.72 -3.90 -0.30
CA PHE A 85 0.10 -2.73 -0.91
C PHE A 85 0.85 -2.45 -2.22
N ILE A 86 0.17 -2.62 -3.34
CA ILE A 86 0.75 -2.52 -4.68
C ILE A 86 0.28 -1.22 -5.34
N ASP A 87 1.22 -0.39 -5.76
CA ASP A 87 0.91 0.86 -6.45
C ASP A 87 0.16 0.60 -7.76
N PRO A 88 -0.98 1.25 -8.02
CA PRO A 88 -1.84 0.93 -9.16
C PRO A 88 -1.22 1.30 -10.52
N HIS A 89 -0.12 2.06 -10.54
CA HIS A 89 0.59 2.44 -11.75
C HIS A 89 1.80 1.57 -12.09
N CYS A 90 2.11 0.54 -11.28
CA CYS A 90 3.19 -0.40 -11.59
C CYS A 90 2.70 -1.61 -12.41
N ALA A 91 3.64 -2.28 -13.09
CA ALA A 91 3.32 -3.44 -13.94
C ALA A 91 2.74 -4.62 -13.15
N PHE A 92 3.10 -4.78 -11.86
CA PHE A 92 2.49 -5.85 -11.05
C PHE A 92 1.00 -5.63 -10.85
N ALA A 93 0.53 -4.38 -10.74
CA ALA A 93 -0.89 -4.07 -10.59
C ALA A 93 -1.74 -4.55 -11.78
N ASP A 94 -1.16 -4.66 -12.98
CA ASP A 94 -1.87 -5.15 -14.16
C ASP A 94 -2.36 -6.59 -14.00
N ARG A 95 -1.68 -7.37 -13.15
CA ARG A 95 -2.05 -8.76 -12.80
C ARG A 95 -3.17 -8.84 -11.76
N LEU A 96 -3.41 -7.76 -11.01
CA LEU A 96 -4.41 -7.68 -9.94
C LEU A 96 -5.75 -7.10 -10.41
N ARG A 97 -5.79 -6.50 -11.58
CA ARG A 97 -7.01 -5.92 -12.15
C ARG A 97 -7.99 -7.03 -12.55
N ALA A 98 -9.03 -7.19 -11.75
CA ALA A 98 -10.07 -8.18 -12.02
C ALA A 98 -10.94 -7.78 -13.23
N PRO A 99 -11.41 -8.75 -14.03
CA PRO A 99 -12.34 -8.48 -15.13
C PRO A 99 -13.66 -7.85 -14.70
N GLY A 100 -14.08 -8.06 -13.43
CA GLY A 100 -15.35 -7.59 -12.88
C GLY A 100 -15.35 -6.17 -12.30
N GLY A 101 -14.26 -5.41 -12.39
CA GLY A 101 -14.17 -4.06 -11.85
C GLY A 101 -13.68 -3.97 -10.40
N PRO A 102 -13.86 -2.79 -9.75
CA PRO A 102 -13.38 -2.57 -8.40
C PRO A 102 -14.20 -3.34 -7.36
N GLY A 103 -13.52 -3.91 -6.36
CA GLY A 103 -14.16 -4.68 -5.29
C GLY A 103 -13.14 -5.45 -4.45
N ILE A 104 -13.67 -6.40 -3.68
CA ILE A 104 -12.88 -7.41 -2.97
C ILE A 104 -13.05 -8.72 -3.72
N THR A 105 -11.95 -9.34 -4.12
CA THR A 105 -11.95 -10.61 -4.87
C THR A 105 -11.25 -11.69 -4.05
N VAL A 106 -11.87 -12.85 -3.95
CA VAL A 106 -11.21 -14.06 -3.44
C VAL A 106 -10.25 -14.56 -4.52
N ALA A 107 -8.98 -14.62 -4.18
CA ALA A 107 -7.90 -14.83 -5.15
C ALA A 107 -6.82 -15.80 -4.60
N PRO A 108 -7.17 -17.09 -4.42
CA PRO A 108 -6.30 -18.08 -3.77
C PRO A 108 -4.94 -18.25 -4.45
N GLN A 109 -4.82 -17.92 -5.72
CA GLN A 109 -3.55 -17.94 -6.47
C GLN A 109 -2.50 -16.97 -5.93
N TRP A 110 -2.89 -15.97 -5.15
CA TRP A 110 -1.97 -15.02 -4.51
C TRP A 110 -1.56 -15.43 -3.09
N ARG A 111 -2.06 -16.57 -2.60
CA ARG A 111 -1.59 -17.12 -1.34
C ARG A 111 -0.12 -17.48 -1.44
N GLY A 112 0.66 -17.05 -0.46
CA GLY A 112 2.11 -17.29 -0.46
C GLY A 112 2.89 -16.42 -1.47
N LEU A 113 2.30 -15.30 -1.92
CA LEU A 113 3.02 -14.30 -2.72
C LEU A 113 4.30 -13.89 -2.00
N ARG A 114 5.43 -13.93 -2.72
CA ARG A 114 6.75 -13.57 -2.20
C ARG A 114 7.23 -12.26 -2.79
N GLU A 115 8.08 -11.58 -2.03
CA GLU A 115 8.63 -10.27 -2.40
C GLU A 115 9.40 -10.32 -3.74
N GLU A 116 10.13 -11.42 -4.00
CA GLU A 116 10.89 -11.63 -5.23
C GLU A 116 10.01 -11.66 -6.48
N GLN A 117 8.74 -12.03 -6.33
CA GLN A 117 7.77 -12.04 -7.43
C GLN A 117 7.17 -10.66 -7.70
N VAL A 118 7.15 -9.78 -6.69
CA VAL A 118 6.60 -8.43 -6.78
C VAL A 118 7.65 -7.42 -7.23
N ARG A 119 8.85 -7.49 -6.66
CA ARG A 119 9.92 -6.50 -6.80
C ARG A 119 10.25 -6.12 -8.25
N PRO A 120 10.47 -7.06 -9.20
CA PRO A 120 10.82 -6.69 -10.57
C PRO A 120 9.72 -5.91 -11.28
N ALA A 121 8.47 -6.36 -11.16
CA ALA A 121 7.32 -5.73 -11.80
C ALA A 121 6.81 -4.49 -11.04
N GLY A 122 7.07 -4.40 -9.74
CA GLY A 122 6.79 -3.22 -8.93
C GLY A 122 7.63 -2.01 -9.36
N ALA A 123 8.88 -2.24 -9.73
CA ALA A 123 9.79 -1.20 -10.23
C ALA A 123 9.48 -0.72 -11.67
N GLN A 124 8.65 -1.44 -12.41
CA GLN A 124 8.30 -1.10 -13.79
C GLN A 124 6.94 -0.40 -13.87
N PRO A 125 6.76 0.55 -14.78
CA PRO A 125 5.46 1.18 -14.99
C PRO A 125 4.45 0.21 -15.63
N SER A 126 3.17 0.37 -15.28
CA SER A 126 2.06 -0.33 -15.93
C SER A 126 1.98 0.00 -17.42
N ALA A 127 1.81 -1.01 -18.25
CA ALA A 127 1.53 -0.84 -19.68
C ALA A 127 0.09 -0.37 -19.96
N ARG A 128 -0.81 -0.47 -18.97
CA ARG A 128 -2.23 -0.09 -19.08
C ARG A 128 -2.51 1.35 -18.69
N VAL A 129 -1.52 2.08 -18.17
CA VAL A 129 -1.66 3.49 -17.78
C VAL A 129 -1.17 4.40 -18.89
N ASP A 130 -2.04 5.34 -19.33
CA ASP A 130 -1.71 6.35 -20.33
C ASP A 130 -0.40 7.06 -19.97
N PRO A 131 0.57 7.15 -20.90
CA PRO A 131 1.86 7.80 -20.63
C PRO A 131 1.73 9.24 -20.08
N ARG A 132 0.70 9.98 -20.50
CA ARG A 132 0.44 11.34 -20.00
C ARG A 132 -0.04 11.33 -18.55
N LEU A 133 -0.89 10.35 -18.16
CA LEU A 133 -1.28 10.18 -16.77
C LEU A 133 -0.05 9.85 -15.92
N ARG A 134 0.80 8.96 -16.38
CA ARG A 134 2.05 8.60 -15.69
C ARG A 134 2.97 9.81 -15.53
N ALA A 135 3.20 10.59 -16.60
CA ALA A 135 3.99 11.81 -16.52
C ALA A 135 3.39 12.83 -15.54
N ALA A 136 2.05 12.96 -15.50
CA ALA A 136 1.37 13.79 -14.51
C ALA A 136 1.55 13.28 -13.09
N MET A 137 1.58 11.96 -12.86
CA MET A 137 1.84 11.36 -11.55
C MET A 137 3.28 11.57 -11.07
N GLU A 138 4.26 11.45 -11.97
CA GLU A 138 5.67 11.76 -11.69
C GLU A 138 5.83 13.23 -11.28
N ALA A 139 5.25 14.15 -12.08
CA ALA A 139 5.24 15.58 -11.76
C ALA A 139 4.44 15.93 -10.49
N ALA A 140 3.47 15.10 -10.12
CA ALA A 140 2.67 15.27 -8.89
C ALA A 140 3.44 14.88 -7.62
N GLY A 141 4.64 14.30 -7.75
CA GLY A 141 5.54 14.06 -6.62
C GLY A 141 5.96 15.36 -5.93
N ASP A 142 5.95 16.48 -6.67
CA ASP A 142 6.00 17.84 -6.13
C ASP A 142 4.57 18.27 -5.74
N ASP A 143 4.31 18.29 -4.42
CA ASP A 143 3.00 18.59 -3.86
C ASP A 143 2.50 20.03 -4.15
N ALA A 144 3.39 20.92 -4.55
CA ALA A 144 3.08 22.33 -4.85
C ALA A 144 2.33 22.52 -6.16
N VAL A 145 2.35 21.54 -7.09
CA VAL A 145 1.73 21.68 -8.40
C VAL A 145 0.23 21.40 -8.33
N PRO A 146 -0.66 22.37 -8.60
CA PRO A 146 -2.10 22.14 -8.64
C PRO A 146 -2.48 21.24 -9.82
N LEU A 147 -3.66 20.59 -9.74
CA LEU A 147 -4.12 19.66 -10.78
C LEU A 147 -4.18 20.31 -12.18
N ALA A 148 -4.58 21.58 -12.25
CA ALA A 148 -4.61 22.31 -13.52
C ALA A 148 -3.21 22.45 -14.14
N GLY A 149 -2.19 22.72 -13.30
CA GLY A 149 -0.80 22.76 -13.74
C GLY A 149 -0.27 21.41 -14.20
N LEU A 150 -0.63 20.32 -13.49
CA LEU A 150 -0.29 18.96 -13.94
C LEU A 150 -0.92 18.62 -15.29
N ALA A 151 -2.20 18.95 -15.46
CA ALA A 151 -2.92 18.70 -16.70
C ALA A 151 -2.30 19.48 -17.87
N ALA A 152 -1.97 20.75 -17.66
CA ALA A 152 -1.32 21.60 -18.69
C ALA A 152 0.06 21.02 -19.11
N ARG A 153 0.87 20.53 -18.15
CA ARG A 153 2.19 19.93 -18.43
C ARG A 153 2.12 18.71 -19.36
N VAL A 154 0.99 17.99 -19.37
CA VAL A 154 0.83 16.76 -20.17
C VAL A 154 -0.18 16.93 -21.33
N GLY A 155 -0.56 18.16 -21.63
CA GLY A 155 -1.47 18.48 -22.75
C GLY A 155 -2.89 17.95 -22.55
N LEU A 156 -3.38 17.90 -21.32
CA LEU A 156 -4.74 17.46 -20.97
C LEU A 156 -5.53 18.57 -20.30
N SER A 157 -6.87 18.51 -20.41
CA SER A 157 -7.73 19.27 -19.52
C SER A 157 -7.72 18.67 -18.11
N PRO A 158 -7.96 19.46 -17.04
CA PRO A 158 -8.09 18.94 -15.68
C PRO A 158 -9.19 17.87 -15.54
N GLN A 159 -10.28 18.00 -16.29
CA GLN A 159 -11.37 17.03 -16.33
C GLN A 159 -10.91 15.70 -16.94
N ARG A 160 -10.20 15.75 -18.07
CA ARG A 160 -9.68 14.55 -18.72
C ARG A 160 -8.65 13.85 -17.85
N LEU A 161 -7.75 14.58 -17.19
CA LEU A 161 -6.78 14.01 -16.27
C LEU A 161 -7.45 13.32 -15.06
N ARG A 162 -8.53 13.92 -14.51
CA ARG A 162 -9.31 13.25 -13.44
C ARG A 162 -9.97 11.96 -13.95
N ALA A 163 -10.59 12.01 -15.14
CA ALA A 163 -11.24 10.86 -15.74
C ALA A 163 -10.25 9.71 -15.97
N LEU A 164 -9.08 9.99 -16.54
CA LEU A 164 -8.03 8.99 -16.74
C LEU A 164 -7.55 8.38 -15.41
N ALA A 165 -7.34 9.20 -14.37
CA ALA A 165 -6.94 8.70 -13.07
C ALA A 165 -8.00 7.77 -12.47
N GLN A 166 -9.27 8.13 -12.56
CA GLN A 166 -10.36 7.29 -12.05
C GLN A 166 -10.52 6.01 -12.87
N GLU A 167 -10.43 6.09 -14.18
CA GLU A 167 -10.60 4.97 -15.11
C GLU A 167 -9.46 3.96 -15.02
N GLN A 168 -8.21 4.44 -15.01
CA GLN A 168 -7.04 3.57 -15.15
C GLN A 168 -6.39 3.19 -13.82
N LEU A 169 -6.49 4.04 -12.78
CA LEU A 169 -5.94 3.76 -11.46
C LEU A 169 -7.02 3.36 -10.44
N GLY A 170 -8.29 3.67 -10.70
CA GLY A 170 -9.38 3.48 -9.74
C GLY A 170 -9.40 4.51 -8.60
N LEU A 171 -8.64 5.61 -8.71
CA LEU A 171 -8.50 6.59 -7.62
C LEU A 171 -8.22 8.01 -8.12
N PRO A 172 -8.63 9.05 -7.35
CA PRO A 172 -8.23 10.43 -7.63
C PRO A 172 -6.73 10.66 -7.36
N LEU A 173 -6.06 11.48 -8.20
CA LEU A 173 -4.65 11.84 -8.02
C LEU A 173 -4.34 12.45 -6.64
N ALA A 174 -5.30 13.17 -6.03
CA ALA A 174 -5.14 13.69 -4.67
C ALA A 174 -4.93 12.57 -3.63
N ARG A 175 -5.59 11.42 -3.79
CA ARG A 175 -5.41 10.26 -2.91
C ARG A 175 -4.06 9.58 -3.15
N TRP A 176 -3.64 9.49 -4.41
CA TRP A 176 -2.31 8.98 -4.74
C TRP A 176 -1.19 9.86 -4.15
N ARG A 177 -1.33 11.20 -4.16
CA ARG A 177 -0.39 12.10 -3.48
C ARG A 177 -0.25 11.78 -1.97
N ILE A 178 -1.38 11.59 -1.27
CA ILE A 178 -1.35 11.21 0.16
C ILE A 178 -0.61 9.89 0.33
N TRP A 179 -0.85 8.91 -0.53
CA TRP A 179 -0.15 7.63 -0.53
C TRP A 179 1.36 7.79 -0.69
N ARG A 180 1.81 8.61 -1.64
CA ARG A 180 3.23 8.93 -1.83
C ARG A 180 3.85 9.63 -0.61
N ARG A 181 3.12 10.54 0.04
CA ARG A 181 3.55 11.16 1.29
C ARG A 181 3.74 10.13 2.40
N LEU A 182 2.83 9.18 2.54
CA LEU A 182 2.94 8.09 3.51
C LEU A 182 4.17 7.21 3.23
N ALA A 183 4.45 6.90 1.96
CA ALA A 183 5.64 6.15 1.58
C ALA A 183 6.93 6.89 1.97
N ARG A 184 7.04 8.20 1.66
CA ARG A 184 8.19 9.02 2.08
C ARG A 184 8.36 9.07 3.60
N ALA A 185 7.27 9.22 4.36
CA ALA A 185 7.33 9.19 5.82
C ALA A 185 7.78 7.82 6.35
N ALA A 186 7.32 6.73 5.75
CA ALA A 186 7.76 5.38 6.10
C ALA A 186 9.26 5.17 5.81
N ASP A 187 9.77 5.66 4.69
CA ASP A 187 11.20 5.63 4.37
C ASP A 187 12.04 6.42 5.37
N ALA A 188 11.58 7.61 5.78
CA ALA A 188 12.24 8.42 6.81
C ALA A 188 12.29 7.68 8.18
N LEU A 189 11.18 7.04 8.57
CA LEU A 189 11.14 6.22 9.79
C LEU A 189 12.12 5.05 9.73
N ARG A 190 12.23 4.38 8.58
CA ARG A 190 13.21 3.30 8.37
C ARG A 190 14.66 3.80 8.41
N ALA A 191 14.89 5.02 7.97
CA ALA A 191 16.19 5.69 8.06
C ALA A 191 16.54 6.18 9.49
N GLY A 192 15.62 6.00 10.46
CA GLY A 192 15.86 6.32 11.86
C GLY A 192 15.29 7.67 12.31
N SER A 193 14.56 8.39 11.44
CA SER A 193 13.89 9.65 11.84
C SER A 193 12.85 9.40 12.92
N THR A 194 12.66 10.38 13.79
CA THR A 194 11.54 10.39 14.75
C THR A 194 10.21 10.48 14.01
N PRO A 195 9.08 10.08 14.62
CA PRO A 195 7.77 10.22 14.00
C PRO A 195 7.40 11.67 13.62
N ALA A 196 7.88 12.64 14.36
CA ALA A 196 7.67 14.07 14.05
C ALA A 196 8.46 14.49 12.81
N GLU A 197 9.75 14.15 12.73
CA GLU A 197 10.60 14.41 11.57
C GLU A 197 10.09 13.68 10.31
N ALA A 198 9.71 12.41 10.45
CA ALA A 198 9.17 11.63 9.35
C ALA A 198 7.86 12.22 8.81
N ALA A 199 7.00 12.77 9.67
CA ALA A 199 5.81 13.50 9.26
C ALA A 199 6.16 14.68 8.36
N LEU A 200 7.12 15.52 8.78
CA LEU A 200 7.57 16.69 8.01
C LEU A 200 8.22 16.28 6.69
N LEU A 201 9.12 15.28 6.71
CA LEU A 201 9.77 14.74 5.52
C LEU A 201 8.76 14.11 4.54
N GLY A 202 7.67 13.52 5.08
CA GLY A 202 6.54 13.04 4.30
C GLY A 202 5.65 14.14 3.70
N GLY A 203 5.84 15.41 4.10
CA GLY A 203 5.01 16.54 3.67
C GLY A 203 3.71 16.70 4.46
N PHE A 204 3.63 16.16 5.69
CA PHE A 204 2.53 16.39 6.62
C PHE A 204 2.82 17.60 7.51
N ALA A 205 1.77 18.26 7.96
CA ALA A 205 1.92 19.44 8.82
C ALA A 205 2.53 19.10 10.20
N ASP A 206 2.18 17.93 10.73
CA ASP A 206 2.63 17.44 12.02
C ASP A 206 2.43 15.91 12.15
N GLN A 207 2.93 15.34 13.26
CA GLN A 207 2.80 13.91 13.57
C GLN A 207 1.33 13.48 13.70
N ALA A 208 0.44 14.32 14.21
CA ALA A 208 -0.97 13.98 14.38
C ALA A 208 -1.68 13.90 13.01
N HIS A 209 -1.37 14.84 12.10
CA HIS A 209 -1.84 14.79 10.71
C HIS A 209 -1.36 13.52 9.99
N PHE A 210 -0.06 13.19 10.11
CA PHE A 210 0.49 11.95 9.58
C PHE A 210 -0.27 10.74 10.13
N GLY A 211 -0.45 10.65 11.45
CA GLY A 211 -1.15 9.52 12.09
C GLY A 211 -2.61 9.37 11.63
N ARG A 212 -3.34 10.49 11.48
CA ARG A 212 -4.71 10.47 10.95
C ARG A 212 -4.75 9.95 9.51
N ARG A 213 -3.85 10.44 8.63
CA ARG A 213 -3.78 9.99 7.23
C ARG A 213 -3.35 8.54 7.09
N MET A 214 -2.40 8.12 7.91
CA MET A 214 -1.98 6.72 7.95
C MET A 214 -3.15 5.80 8.32
N ARG A 215 -3.87 6.11 9.40
CA ARG A 215 -5.05 5.32 9.80
C ARG A 215 -6.14 5.31 8.73
N GLU A 216 -6.42 6.47 8.08
CA GLU A 216 -7.40 6.58 7.00
C GLU A 216 -7.02 5.70 5.80
N MET A 217 -5.72 5.60 5.49
CA MET A 217 -5.23 4.97 4.26
C MET A 217 -4.76 3.53 4.43
N THR A 218 -4.52 3.06 5.65
CA THR A 218 -3.99 1.71 5.90
C THR A 218 -4.78 0.93 6.94
N GLY A 219 -5.69 1.59 7.66
CA GLY A 219 -6.35 1.02 8.82
C GLY A 219 -5.44 0.84 10.05
N LEU A 220 -4.15 1.15 9.92
CA LEU A 220 -3.14 0.96 10.96
C LEU A 220 -2.75 2.30 11.59
N THR A 221 -2.37 2.26 12.86
CA THR A 221 -1.80 3.42 13.55
C THR A 221 -0.28 3.44 13.42
N PRO A 222 0.38 4.61 13.51
CA PRO A 222 1.84 4.65 13.59
C PRO A 222 2.41 3.76 14.68
N ALA A 223 1.76 3.67 15.85
CA ALA A 223 2.20 2.81 16.95
C ALA A 223 2.21 1.32 16.58
N ALA A 224 1.25 0.86 15.77
CA ALA A 224 1.22 -0.52 15.29
C ALA A 224 2.31 -0.81 14.24
N VAL A 225 2.72 0.20 13.47
CA VAL A 225 3.67 0.06 12.36
C VAL A 225 5.11 0.39 12.76
N LEU A 226 5.32 1.30 13.72
CA LEU A 226 6.65 1.70 14.18
C LEU A 226 7.56 0.54 14.60
N PRO A 227 7.08 -0.50 15.34
CA PRO A 227 7.93 -1.66 15.66
C PRO A 227 8.39 -2.42 14.43
N ALA A 228 7.57 -2.44 13.36
CA ALA A 228 7.86 -3.12 12.10
C ALA A 228 8.83 -2.34 11.19
N LEU A 229 8.99 -1.03 11.43
CA LEU A 229 9.88 -0.14 10.68
C LEU A 229 11.29 -0.07 11.28
N ARG A 230 11.46 -0.41 12.55
CA ARG A 230 12.80 -0.42 13.18
C ARG A 230 13.61 -1.57 12.62
N PRO A 231 14.88 -1.36 12.20
CA PRO A 231 15.77 -2.46 11.90
C PRO A 231 15.87 -3.35 13.13
N ALA A 232 15.78 -4.67 12.94
CA ALA A 232 16.01 -5.62 14.02
C ALA A 232 17.34 -5.26 14.70
N SER A 233 17.31 -5.05 16.02
CA SER A 233 18.41 -4.56 16.85
C SER A 233 19.61 -5.52 16.83
N GLY A 234 20.28 -5.69 15.71
CA GLY A 234 21.37 -6.65 15.52
C GLY A 234 22.37 -6.28 14.39
N GLN A 235 22.03 -5.37 13.48
CA GLN A 235 22.90 -5.05 12.35
C GLN A 235 23.69 -3.73 12.46
N ALA A 236 23.49 -2.92 13.49
CA ALA A 236 24.18 -1.63 13.66
C ALA A 236 25.58 -1.73 14.34
N ARG A 237 26.16 -2.93 14.59
CA ARG A 237 27.45 -3.10 15.23
C ARG A 237 28.49 -3.88 14.43
N ARG A 238 28.46 -3.79 13.10
CA ARG A 238 29.57 -4.28 12.25
C ARG A 238 29.90 -3.31 11.12
N ALA A 239 30.31 -2.09 11.46
CA ALA A 239 31.07 -1.20 10.58
C ALA A 239 31.86 -0.22 11.46
N THR A 240 32.94 -0.73 12.02
CA THR A 240 34.12 0.02 12.49
C THR A 240 35.33 -0.83 12.20
#